data_c290e345e25834bc4bc0d476ecfaf6ce
#
_entry.id   c290e345e25834bc4bc0d476ecfaf6ce
#
_cell.length_a   1.000
_cell.length_b   1.000
_cell.length_c   1.000
_cell.angle_alpha   90.00
_cell.angle_beta   90.00
_cell.angle_gamma   90.00
#
_symmetry.space_group_name_H-M   'P 1'
#
loop_
_entity.id
_entity.type
_entity.pdbx_description
1 polymer ?
#
loop_
_entity_poly.entity_id
_entity_poly.type
_entity_poly.pdbx_seq_one_letter_code
_entity_poly.pdbx_strand_id
1 'polypeptide(L)'
;PITIAGMSFGALSGPAKEALGRGASIAGTSTTTGDGGMTKEERGQSKKLVYQLLPSRYGMNPDDLRKADAIEVVIGQGAKPGGGGMLLGQKISDRVAEMRDLPKGIDQRSACRHPDWTGPDDLAIKIIELREITQWKVPIFVKIAGARPYYDTALAVKAAADVVVLDGMQGG
;
A
#
# COMPACT_ATOMS: atom_id res chain seq x y z
N PRO A 1 4.80 -6.43 -18.18
CA PRO A 1 3.82 -5.36 -17.97
C PRO A 1 4.42 -4.25 -17.12
N ILE A 2 3.95 -3.01 -17.32
CA ILE A 2 4.31 -1.84 -16.50
C ILE A 2 3.12 -1.55 -15.62
N THR A 3 3.33 -1.36 -14.31
CA THR A 3 2.30 -0.99 -13.34
C THR A 3 2.63 0.35 -12.69
N ILE A 4 1.62 1.04 -12.19
CA ILE A 4 1.82 2.32 -11.48
C ILE A 4 2.00 2.03 -9.99
N ALA A 5 3.17 2.40 -9.45
CA ALA A 5 3.49 2.24 -8.04
C ALA A 5 2.60 3.12 -7.13
N GLY A 6 2.53 2.76 -5.85
CA GLY A 6 1.72 3.47 -4.87
C GLY A 6 2.19 4.91 -4.63
N MET A 7 1.26 5.84 -4.76
CA MET A 7 1.46 7.25 -4.44
C MET A 7 0.30 7.72 -3.56
N SER A 8 0.60 8.08 -2.31
CA SER A 8 -0.40 8.32 -1.28
C SER A 8 -1.30 9.53 -1.56
N PHE A 9 -2.54 9.44 -1.13
CA PHE A 9 -3.40 10.62 -1.00
C PHE A 9 -2.86 11.51 0.14
N GLY A 10 -2.65 12.78 -0.19
CA GLY A 10 -1.95 13.73 0.68
C GLY A 10 -0.59 14.14 0.09
N ALA A 11 0.11 13.23 -0.61
CA ALA A 11 1.16 13.58 -1.56
C ALA A 11 0.54 13.96 -2.92
N LEU A 12 -0.49 13.21 -3.35
CA LEU A 12 -1.27 13.50 -4.54
C LEU A 12 -2.67 14.01 -4.18
N SER A 13 -3.24 14.80 -5.07
CA SER A 13 -4.61 15.29 -4.99
C SER A 13 -5.62 14.26 -5.53
N GLY A 14 -6.92 14.45 -5.25
CA GLY A 14 -8.00 13.64 -5.81
C GLY A 14 -7.98 13.55 -7.35
N PRO A 15 -7.90 14.70 -8.06
CA PRO A 15 -7.78 14.68 -9.53
C PRO A 15 -6.56 13.94 -10.06
N ALA A 16 -5.41 14.01 -9.36
CA ALA A 16 -4.23 13.24 -9.74
C ALA A 16 -4.45 11.74 -9.57
N LYS A 17 -5.09 11.31 -8.49
CA LYS A 17 -5.46 9.91 -8.25
C LYS A 17 -6.45 9.41 -9.30
N GLU A 18 -7.42 10.22 -9.68
CA GLU A 18 -8.35 9.93 -10.77
C GLU A 18 -7.63 9.74 -12.11
N ALA A 19 -6.70 10.64 -12.44
CA ALA A 19 -5.93 10.58 -13.67
C ALA A 19 -5.07 9.30 -13.75
N LEU A 20 -4.45 8.88 -12.64
CA LEU A 20 -3.68 7.65 -12.56
C LEU A 20 -4.55 6.42 -12.79
N GLY A 21 -5.72 6.34 -12.13
CA GLY A 21 -6.67 5.25 -12.31
C GLY A 21 -7.16 5.14 -13.76
N ARG A 22 -7.50 6.28 -14.37
CA ARG A 22 -7.93 6.36 -15.77
C ARG A 22 -6.80 5.96 -16.73
N GLY A 23 -5.60 6.49 -16.54
CA GLY A 23 -4.42 6.16 -17.36
C GLY A 23 -4.06 4.67 -17.29
N ALA A 24 -4.04 4.09 -16.10
CA ALA A 24 -3.82 2.67 -15.90
C ALA A 24 -4.89 1.82 -16.62
N SER A 25 -6.15 2.22 -16.53
CA SER A 25 -7.27 1.52 -17.19
C SER A 25 -7.18 1.56 -18.71
N ILE A 26 -6.77 2.70 -19.28
CA ILE A 26 -6.55 2.85 -20.73
C ILE A 26 -5.38 1.97 -21.19
N ALA A 27 -4.30 1.96 -20.41
CA ALA A 27 -3.11 1.14 -20.71
C ALA A 27 -3.31 -0.37 -20.43
N GLY A 28 -4.45 -0.76 -19.84
CA GLY A 28 -4.73 -2.15 -19.49
C GLY A 28 -3.91 -2.68 -18.29
N THR A 29 -3.38 -1.78 -17.47
CA THR A 29 -2.56 -2.10 -16.30
C THR A 29 -3.23 -1.72 -14.98
N SER A 30 -2.48 -1.86 -13.88
CA SER A 30 -2.94 -1.52 -12.51
C SER A 30 -2.31 -0.23 -12.01
N THR A 31 -3.02 0.42 -11.08
CA THR A 31 -2.48 1.43 -10.18
C THR A 31 -2.51 0.90 -8.74
N THR A 32 -1.80 1.59 -7.84
CA THR A 32 -1.65 1.19 -6.44
C THR A 32 -1.97 2.37 -5.53
N THR A 33 -2.70 2.14 -4.43
CA THR A 33 -3.22 3.22 -3.58
C THR A 33 -2.15 4.09 -2.93
N GLY A 34 -1.03 3.52 -2.53
CA GLY A 34 -0.08 4.20 -1.66
C GLY A 34 -0.54 4.25 -0.20
N ASP A 35 0.20 5.00 0.62
CA ASP A 35 -0.14 5.23 2.03
C ASP A 35 -1.30 6.22 2.16
N GLY A 36 -2.28 5.94 3.01
CA GLY A 36 -3.41 6.83 3.25
C GLY A 36 -4.78 6.34 2.76
N GLY A 37 -4.86 5.08 2.38
CA GLY A 37 -6.12 4.42 2.04
C GLY A 37 -6.54 4.55 0.57
N MET A 38 -7.68 3.96 0.24
CA MET A 38 -8.26 3.93 -1.10
C MET A 38 -9.15 5.16 -1.33
N THR A 39 -8.82 5.98 -2.32
CA THR A 39 -9.70 7.08 -2.70
C THR A 39 -10.84 6.60 -3.61
N LYS A 40 -12.00 7.22 -3.48
CA LYS A 40 -13.15 6.92 -4.34
C LYS A 40 -12.85 7.24 -5.80
N GLU A 41 -12.07 8.30 -6.04
CA GLU A 41 -11.68 8.74 -7.38
C GLU A 41 -10.82 7.72 -8.09
N GLU A 42 -9.77 7.24 -7.42
CA GLU A 42 -8.87 6.25 -8.00
C GLU A 42 -9.59 4.92 -8.21
N ARG A 43 -10.35 4.45 -7.21
CA ARG A 43 -11.12 3.20 -7.34
C ARG A 43 -12.14 3.29 -8.47
N GLY A 44 -12.85 4.40 -8.59
CA GLY A 44 -13.88 4.60 -9.63
C GLY A 44 -13.34 4.58 -11.06
N GLN A 45 -12.07 4.91 -11.27
CA GLN A 45 -11.44 4.95 -12.58
C GLN A 45 -10.54 3.75 -12.87
N SER A 46 -10.16 3.00 -11.84
CA SER A 46 -9.21 1.89 -11.99
C SER A 46 -9.94 0.59 -12.29
N LYS A 47 -9.63 -0.04 -13.42
CA LYS A 47 -10.06 -1.43 -13.71
C LYS A 47 -9.36 -2.44 -12.84
N LYS A 48 -8.11 -2.13 -12.44
CA LYS A 48 -7.28 -2.95 -11.54
C LYS A 48 -6.61 -2.03 -10.54
N LEU A 49 -6.93 -2.19 -9.26
CA LEU A 49 -6.38 -1.40 -8.18
C LEU A 49 -5.75 -2.30 -7.12
N VAL A 50 -4.47 -2.09 -6.86
CA VAL A 50 -3.74 -2.74 -5.77
C VAL A 50 -3.89 -1.89 -4.51
N TYR A 51 -4.40 -2.47 -3.42
CA TYR A 51 -4.43 -1.81 -2.12
C TYR A 51 -3.09 -2.00 -1.42
N GLN A 52 -2.45 -0.92 -1.03
CA GLN A 52 -1.17 -0.97 -0.34
C GLN A 52 -1.38 -0.94 1.18
N LEU A 53 -1.02 -2.03 1.85
CA LEU A 53 -1.07 -2.17 3.31
C LEU A 53 0.30 -1.82 3.88
N LEU A 54 0.39 -0.62 4.46
CA LEU A 54 1.63 -0.11 5.05
C LEU A 54 1.63 -0.20 6.58
N PRO A 55 2.80 -0.07 7.22
CA PRO A 55 2.92 -0.04 8.68
C PRO A 55 2.07 1.03 9.36
N SER A 56 1.82 2.16 8.71
CA SER A 56 1.01 3.26 9.22
C SER A 56 -0.46 2.90 9.44
N ARG A 57 -1.00 2.00 8.62
CA ARG A 57 -2.43 1.63 8.62
C ARG A 57 -3.39 2.80 8.40
N TYR A 58 -2.94 3.91 7.83
CA TYR A 58 -3.77 5.08 7.59
C TYR A 58 -4.97 4.74 6.70
N GLY A 59 -6.19 5.00 7.21
CA GLY A 59 -7.44 4.76 6.50
C GLY A 59 -7.71 3.29 6.14
N MET A 60 -6.99 2.36 6.76
CA MET A 60 -7.19 0.94 6.50
C MET A 60 -8.53 0.45 7.07
N ASN A 61 -9.33 -0.15 6.22
CA ASN A 61 -10.57 -0.79 6.63
C ASN A 61 -10.85 -2.04 5.78
N PRO A 62 -11.56 -3.04 6.31
CA PRO A 62 -11.85 -4.29 5.60
C PRO A 62 -12.68 -4.11 4.32
N ASP A 63 -13.54 -3.09 4.27
CA ASP A 63 -14.41 -2.88 3.10
C ASP A 63 -13.62 -2.43 1.88
N ASP A 64 -12.58 -1.61 2.07
CA ASP A 64 -11.68 -1.22 0.99
C ASP A 64 -10.78 -2.37 0.56
N LEU A 65 -10.32 -3.20 1.50
CA LEU A 65 -9.58 -4.42 1.17
C LEU A 65 -10.41 -5.37 0.28
N ARG A 66 -11.72 -5.50 0.54
CA ARG A 66 -12.62 -6.32 -0.29
C ARG A 66 -12.88 -5.75 -1.68
N LYS A 67 -12.71 -4.42 -1.86
CA LYS A 67 -12.88 -3.74 -3.16
C LYS A 67 -11.62 -3.74 -4.01
N ALA A 68 -10.48 -4.12 -3.45
CA ALA A 68 -9.22 -4.18 -4.16
C ALA A 68 -9.15 -5.38 -5.10
N ASP A 69 -8.35 -5.27 -6.16
CA ASP A 69 -8.07 -6.37 -7.10
C ASP A 69 -6.80 -7.14 -6.72
N ALA A 70 -5.98 -6.58 -5.84
CA ALA A 70 -4.84 -7.21 -5.17
C ALA A 70 -4.52 -6.43 -3.89
N ILE A 71 -3.81 -7.06 -2.95
CA ILE A 71 -3.29 -6.39 -1.76
C ILE A 71 -1.77 -6.50 -1.77
N GLU A 72 -1.07 -5.39 -1.55
CA GLU A 72 0.38 -5.35 -1.41
C GLU A 72 0.76 -5.02 0.03
N VAL A 73 1.32 -5.99 0.74
CA VAL A 73 1.87 -5.80 2.08
C VAL A 73 3.28 -5.22 1.96
N VAL A 74 3.47 -4.02 2.48
CA VAL A 74 4.76 -3.32 2.38
C VAL A 74 5.61 -3.61 3.61
N ILE A 75 6.68 -4.37 3.43
CA ILE A 75 7.69 -4.61 4.47
C ILE A 75 8.69 -3.45 4.53
N GLY A 76 9.07 -2.95 3.36
CA GLY A 76 9.99 -1.83 3.23
C GLY A 76 10.01 -1.24 1.83
N GLN A 77 10.75 -0.14 1.70
CA GLN A 77 10.95 0.59 0.45
C GLN A 77 12.44 0.87 0.26
N GLY A 78 12.91 0.88 -0.98
CA GLY A 78 14.30 1.14 -1.29
C GLY A 78 14.77 2.54 -0.92
N ALA A 79 13.94 3.57 -1.18
CA ALA A 79 14.28 4.96 -0.93
C ALA A 79 14.10 5.40 0.54
N LYS A 80 13.34 4.66 1.34
CA LYS A 80 13.06 4.98 2.75
C LYS A 80 13.25 3.76 3.65
N PRO A 81 14.45 3.21 3.74
CA PRO A 81 14.69 2.02 4.54
C PRO A 81 14.51 2.33 6.04
N GLY A 82 13.68 1.54 6.71
CA GLY A 82 13.39 1.68 8.14
C GLY A 82 12.61 2.95 8.52
N GLY A 83 12.11 3.69 7.54
CA GLY A 83 11.31 4.89 7.75
C GLY A 83 10.01 4.87 6.96
N GLY A 84 9.03 5.63 7.43
CA GLY A 84 7.78 5.88 6.72
C GLY A 84 7.71 7.31 6.17
N GLY A 85 6.54 7.66 5.62
CA GLY A 85 6.25 9.01 5.21
C GLY A 85 6.03 9.94 6.41
N MET A 86 6.21 11.23 6.18
CA MET A 86 5.85 12.28 7.12
C MET A 86 5.04 13.34 6.40
N LEU A 87 3.91 13.74 6.98
CA LEU A 87 3.09 14.85 6.49
C LEU A 87 2.87 15.82 7.64
N LEU A 88 3.35 17.05 7.45
CA LEU A 88 3.25 18.10 8.48
C LEU A 88 1.78 18.50 8.68
N GLY A 89 1.40 18.76 9.93
CA GLY A 89 0.04 19.12 10.33
C GLY A 89 -0.55 20.27 9.52
N GLN A 90 0.26 21.28 9.18
CA GLN A 90 -0.14 22.41 8.33
C GLN A 90 -0.57 22.02 6.90
N LYS A 91 -0.16 20.83 6.42
CA LYS A 91 -0.50 20.30 5.08
C LYS A 91 -1.68 19.33 5.12
N ILE A 92 -2.16 18.99 6.30
CA ILE A 92 -3.25 18.04 6.47
C ILE A 92 -4.58 18.78 6.32
N SER A 93 -5.18 18.66 5.14
CA SER A 93 -6.55 19.14 4.89
C SER A 93 -7.57 18.27 5.62
N ASP A 94 -8.82 18.76 5.74
CA ASP A 94 -9.92 18.00 6.33
C ASP A 94 -10.09 16.64 5.65
N ARG A 95 -10.00 16.63 4.33
CA ARG A 95 -10.11 15.40 3.54
C ARG A 95 -8.96 14.41 3.76
N VAL A 96 -7.73 14.89 3.96
CA VAL A 96 -6.60 14.01 4.29
C VAL A 96 -6.77 13.43 5.69
N ALA A 97 -7.22 14.24 6.64
CA ALA A 97 -7.52 13.77 7.99
C ALA A 97 -8.62 12.70 7.99
N GLU A 98 -9.72 12.94 7.29
CA GLU A 98 -10.82 11.98 7.11
C GLU A 98 -10.34 10.68 6.44
N MET A 99 -9.63 10.78 5.31
CA MET A 99 -9.13 9.63 4.56
C MET A 99 -8.17 8.75 5.37
N ARG A 100 -7.36 9.36 6.22
CA ARG A 100 -6.35 8.66 7.03
C ARG A 100 -6.85 8.23 8.40
N ASP A 101 -8.08 8.65 8.75
CA ASP A 101 -8.67 8.44 10.08
C ASP A 101 -7.77 9.00 11.20
N LEU A 102 -7.30 10.24 11.01
CA LEU A 102 -6.35 10.91 11.89
C LEU A 102 -6.79 12.36 12.18
N PRO A 103 -6.39 12.91 13.34
CA PRO A 103 -6.68 14.30 13.68
C PRO A 103 -6.06 15.29 12.70
N LYS A 104 -6.80 16.36 12.38
CA LYS A 104 -6.29 17.51 11.63
C LYS A 104 -5.30 18.32 12.46
N GLY A 105 -4.31 18.92 11.79
CA GLY A 105 -3.38 19.86 12.39
C GLY A 105 -2.24 19.24 13.21
N ILE A 106 -2.14 17.93 13.24
CA ILE A 106 -1.07 17.19 13.91
C ILE A 106 -0.20 16.50 12.87
N ASP A 107 1.12 16.58 13.03
CA ASP A 107 2.06 15.90 12.14
C ASP A 107 1.79 14.39 12.11
N GLN A 108 1.67 13.85 10.90
CA GLN A 108 1.44 12.42 10.68
C GLN A 108 2.76 11.76 10.25
N ARG A 109 3.21 10.80 11.05
CA ARG A 109 4.42 10.04 10.76
C ARG A 109 4.10 8.56 10.69
N SER A 110 4.43 7.93 9.58
CA SER A 110 4.23 6.50 9.40
C SER A 110 5.16 5.71 10.32
N ALA A 111 4.66 4.62 10.89
CA ALA A 111 5.45 3.70 11.68
C ALA A 111 6.52 3.00 10.84
N CYS A 112 7.63 2.62 11.47
CA CYS A 112 8.72 1.89 10.81
C CYS A 112 8.41 0.39 10.66
N ARG A 113 7.47 -0.13 11.46
CA ARG A 113 7.09 -1.55 11.50
C ARG A 113 5.59 -1.68 11.54
N HIS A 114 5.09 -2.80 11.04
CA HIS A 114 3.69 -3.16 11.24
C HIS A 114 3.40 -3.36 12.72
N PRO A 115 2.25 -2.89 13.24
CA PRO A 115 1.98 -2.92 14.68
C PRO A 115 1.63 -4.32 15.21
N ASP A 116 1.20 -5.21 14.34
CA ASP A 116 0.57 -6.48 14.68
C ASP A 116 1.40 -7.72 14.33
N TRP A 117 2.64 -7.54 13.85
CA TRP A 117 3.54 -8.66 13.55
C TRP A 117 5.01 -8.21 13.46
N THR A 118 5.94 -9.12 13.71
CA THR A 118 7.37 -8.82 13.82
C THR A 118 8.28 -9.75 13.02
N GLY A 119 7.81 -10.90 12.61
CA GLY A 119 8.61 -11.90 11.92
C GLY A 119 7.89 -12.57 10.73
N PRO A 120 8.59 -13.44 10.00
CA PRO A 120 8.04 -14.09 8.81
C PRO A 120 6.87 -15.04 9.10
N ASP A 121 6.86 -15.66 10.27
CA ASP A 121 5.75 -16.54 10.68
C ASP A 121 4.48 -15.72 10.94
N ASP A 122 4.62 -14.56 11.57
CA ASP A 122 3.52 -13.61 11.76
C ASP A 122 3.05 -13.02 10.41
N LEU A 123 3.97 -12.80 9.46
CA LEU A 123 3.61 -12.40 8.10
C LEU A 123 2.73 -13.45 7.41
N ALA A 124 3.03 -14.74 7.60
CA ALA A 124 2.21 -15.81 7.06
C ALA A 124 0.78 -15.78 7.63
N ILE A 125 0.65 -15.53 8.95
CA ILE A 125 -0.66 -15.35 9.60
C ILE A 125 -1.38 -14.13 9.01
N LYS A 126 -0.69 -13.00 8.84
CA LYS A 126 -1.26 -11.79 8.24
C LYS A 126 -1.74 -12.03 6.80
N ILE A 127 -1.00 -12.78 6.01
CA ILE A 127 -1.41 -13.14 4.64
C ILE A 127 -2.68 -13.97 4.66
N ILE A 128 -2.80 -14.94 5.57
CA ILE A 128 -4.02 -15.73 5.74
C ILE A 128 -5.20 -14.82 6.14
N GLU A 129 -5.01 -13.92 7.11
CA GLU A 129 -6.04 -12.96 7.50
C GLU A 129 -6.53 -12.11 6.31
N LEU A 130 -5.62 -11.61 5.48
CA LEU A 130 -5.98 -10.84 4.29
C LEU A 130 -6.73 -11.70 3.26
N ARG A 131 -6.36 -12.96 3.10
CA ARG A 131 -7.09 -13.91 2.25
C ARG A 131 -8.51 -14.14 2.75
N GLU A 132 -8.68 -14.32 4.05
CA GLU A 132 -10.02 -14.48 4.66
C GLU A 132 -10.88 -13.22 4.46
N ILE A 133 -10.32 -12.02 4.71
CA ILE A 133 -11.01 -10.75 4.48
C ILE A 133 -11.50 -10.63 3.04
N THR A 134 -10.68 -11.04 2.07
CA THR A 134 -10.98 -10.97 0.64
C THR A 134 -11.65 -12.23 0.09
N GLN A 135 -12.00 -13.17 0.96
CA GLN A 135 -12.60 -14.46 0.57
C GLN A 135 -11.76 -15.23 -0.46
N TRP A 136 -10.44 -15.14 -0.35
CA TRP A 136 -9.47 -15.80 -1.24
C TRP A 136 -9.60 -15.40 -2.72
N LYS A 137 -10.20 -14.23 -3.01
CA LYS A 137 -10.49 -13.81 -4.39
C LYS A 137 -9.37 -13.02 -5.05
N VAL A 138 -8.45 -12.48 -4.27
CA VAL A 138 -7.39 -11.59 -4.78
C VAL A 138 -6.00 -12.06 -4.37
N PRO A 139 -4.98 -11.84 -5.19
CA PRO A 139 -3.60 -12.17 -4.85
C PRO A 139 -3.05 -11.23 -3.78
N ILE A 140 -2.14 -11.76 -2.96
CA ILE A 140 -1.41 -11.02 -1.94
C ILE A 140 0.04 -10.85 -2.39
N PHE A 141 0.44 -9.60 -2.59
CA PHE A 141 1.80 -9.21 -2.91
C PHE A 141 2.56 -8.87 -1.64
N VAL A 142 3.85 -9.13 -1.62
CA VAL A 142 4.75 -8.65 -0.56
C VAL A 142 5.83 -7.80 -1.18
N LYS A 143 5.88 -6.53 -0.77
CA LYS A 143 6.89 -5.57 -1.22
C LYS A 143 8.02 -5.50 -0.22
N ILE A 144 9.25 -5.70 -0.69
CA ILE A 144 10.49 -5.68 0.09
C ILE A 144 11.47 -4.67 -0.50
N ALA A 145 12.32 -4.10 0.36
CA ALA A 145 13.44 -3.26 -0.09
C ALA A 145 14.53 -4.10 -0.74
N GLY A 146 15.19 -3.57 -1.76
CA GLY A 146 16.26 -4.24 -2.47
C GLY A 146 17.60 -4.32 -1.71
N ALA A 147 17.57 -4.40 -0.37
CA ALA A 147 18.77 -4.47 0.47
C ALA A 147 19.35 -5.89 0.59
N ARG A 148 18.49 -6.88 0.84
CA ARG A 148 18.86 -8.30 0.92
C ARG A 148 17.89 -9.16 0.11
N PRO A 149 17.78 -8.91 -1.20
CA PRO A 149 16.66 -9.43 -2.00
C PRO A 149 16.57 -10.96 -2.01
N TYR A 150 17.68 -11.67 -1.97
CA TYR A 150 17.67 -13.13 -1.94
C TYR A 150 16.97 -13.68 -0.68
N TYR A 151 17.40 -13.25 0.50
CA TYR A 151 16.88 -13.78 1.77
C TYR A 151 15.45 -13.29 2.03
N ASP A 152 15.19 -12.01 1.77
CA ASP A 152 13.89 -11.41 2.02
C ASP A 152 12.83 -11.95 1.04
N THR A 153 13.20 -12.24 -0.21
CA THR A 153 12.34 -12.95 -1.16
C THR A 153 12.03 -14.37 -0.68
N ALA A 154 13.03 -15.11 -0.21
CA ALA A 154 12.81 -16.46 0.30
C ALA A 154 11.83 -16.48 1.49
N LEU A 155 11.93 -15.48 2.39
CA LEU A 155 11.00 -15.33 3.52
C LEU A 155 9.58 -14.96 3.05
N ALA A 156 9.44 -14.07 2.08
CA ALA A 156 8.15 -13.70 1.51
C ALA A 156 7.46 -14.90 0.82
N VAL A 157 8.21 -15.68 0.08
CA VAL A 157 7.71 -16.91 -0.57
C VAL A 157 7.31 -17.95 0.49
N LYS A 158 8.12 -18.14 1.53
CA LYS A 158 7.78 -19.02 2.65
C LYS A 158 6.51 -18.59 3.38
N ALA A 159 6.26 -17.29 3.47
CA ALA A 159 5.04 -16.73 4.03
C ALA A 159 3.81 -16.83 3.08
N ALA A 160 3.97 -17.50 1.93
CA ALA A 160 2.92 -17.73 0.93
C ALA A 160 2.45 -16.46 0.19
N ALA A 161 3.36 -15.52 -0.10
CA ALA A 161 3.09 -14.43 -1.02
C ALA A 161 2.85 -14.98 -2.44
N ASP A 162 1.87 -14.42 -3.16
CA ASP A 162 1.63 -14.77 -4.57
C ASP A 162 2.61 -14.05 -5.50
N VAL A 163 3.02 -12.84 -5.13
CA VAL A 163 3.97 -12.00 -5.87
C VAL A 163 4.92 -11.32 -4.89
N VAL A 164 6.20 -11.29 -5.22
CA VAL A 164 7.19 -10.48 -4.50
C VAL A 164 7.54 -9.25 -5.33
N VAL A 165 7.40 -8.08 -4.73
CA VAL A 165 7.75 -6.79 -5.33
C VAL A 165 9.09 -6.33 -4.76
N LEU A 166 10.11 -6.29 -5.61
CA LEU A 166 11.43 -5.77 -5.23
C LEU A 166 11.47 -4.27 -5.48
N ASP A 167 11.62 -3.50 -4.41
CA ASP A 167 11.69 -2.04 -4.48
C ASP A 167 13.14 -1.58 -4.42
N GLY A 168 13.65 -1.14 -5.58
CA GLY A 168 14.93 -0.46 -5.67
C GLY A 168 14.84 0.98 -5.16
N MET A 169 15.98 1.66 -5.09
CA MET A 169 16.03 3.05 -4.63
C MET A 169 15.44 4.04 -5.65
N GLN A 170 15.55 3.74 -6.94
CA GLN A 170 15.12 4.60 -8.03
C GLN A 170 13.60 4.59 -8.16
N GLY A 171 12.99 5.74 -7.98
CA GLY A 171 11.54 5.91 -8.07
C GLY A 171 10.77 5.51 -6.80
N GLY A 172 11.49 5.19 -5.75
CA GLY A 172 10.89 4.96 -4.45
C GLY A 172 10.28 3.63 -4.26
#